data_5d3c15b717da87988c446a13f367f085
#
_entry.id   5d3c15b717da87988c446a13f367f085
#
_cell.length_a   1.000
_cell.length_b   1.000
_cell.length_c   1.000
_cell.angle_alpha   90.00
_cell.angle_beta   90.00
_cell.angle_gamma   90.00
#
_symmetry.space_group_name_H-M   'P 1'
#
loop_
_entity.id
_entity.type
_entity.pdbx_description
1 polymer ?
#
loop_
_entity_poly.entity_id
_entity_poly.type
_entity_poly.pdbx_seq_one_letter_code
_entity_poly.pdbx_strand_id
1 'polypeptide(L)'
;KYPEMKYLAYFQSYTNTYGDDISSMIDRYEEALGVQDTVGIIIGTRPDCMPSALLDYFEELSKQTFVYIEYGVESTSDRTLDAINRGHDYATSVRAIEETARRGLPVGAHLIIGLPGESREDFVGHIKALSQLPITSLKLHQLQILKGTILGRTFLQDPSSIPLLSPEEYLDIVGDLVAHLRPDIYIDRFVSSSPADLLIAPKWNLKNHVFTHKIIRHLEANNIKQGMLSLIHISEPTRL
;
A
#
# COMPACT_ATOMS: atom_id res chain seq x y z
N LYS A 1 26.90 -9.91 4.53
CA LYS A 1 26.32 -10.84 3.56
C LYS A 1 25.88 -12.08 4.32
N TYR A 2 24.63 -12.47 4.19
CA TYR A 2 24.06 -13.63 4.90
C TYR A 2 23.97 -14.77 3.87
N PRO A 3 24.84 -15.78 3.91
CA PRO A 3 25.02 -16.77 2.82
C PRO A 3 23.82 -17.70 2.60
N GLU A 4 22.89 -17.75 3.55
CA GLU A 4 21.69 -18.60 3.46
C GLU A 4 20.40 -17.83 3.14
N MET A 5 20.48 -16.52 2.89
CA MET A 5 19.30 -15.71 2.58
C MET A 5 18.84 -15.93 1.14
N LYS A 6 17.53 -16.04 0.99
CA LYS A 6 16.85 -15.93 -0.30
C LYS A 6 16.30 -14.51 -0.48
N TYR A 7 16.18 -14.08 -1.72
CA TYR A 7 15.84 -12.71 -2.07
C TYR A 7 14.56 -12.67 -2.90
N LEU A 8 13.79 -11.59 -2.72
CA LEU A 8 12.74 -11.19 -3.64
C LEU A 8 13.20 -9.95 -4.39
N ALA A 9 13.16 -9.99 -5.71
CA ALA A 9 13.44 -8.82 -6.53
C ALA A 9 12.26 -7.86 -6.44
N TYR A 10 12.45 -6.66 -5.88
CA TYR A 10 11.37 -5.71 -5.65
C TYR A 10 11.45 -4.53 -6.61
N PHE A 11 10.52 -4.50 -7.55
CA PHE A 11 10.31 -3.40 -8.48
C PHE A 11 9.39 -2.36 -7.83
N GLN A 12 9.98 -1.44 -7.08
CA GLN A 12 9.25 -0.49 -6.22
C GLN A 12 9.13 0.91 -6.83
N SER A 13 10.13 1.35 -7.61
CA SER A 13 10.21 2.74 -8.06
C SER A 13 9.32 2.99 -9.27
N TYR A 14 8.50 4.05 -9.20
CA TYR A 14 7.58 4.44 -10.27
C TYR A 14 6.53 3.37 -10.62
N THR A 15 6.09 3.35 -11.89
CA THR A 15 5.08 2.40 -12.39
C THR A 15 5.80 1.34 -13.22
N ASN A 16 6.02 0.17 -12.63
CA ASN A 16 6.87 -0.86 -13.21
C ASN A 16 6.19 -1.74 -14.28
N THR A 17 4.92 -1.47 -14.57
CA THR A 17 4.12 -2.15 -15.59
C THR A 17 3.64 -1.21 -16.67
N TYR A 18 4.21 0.03 -16.73
CA TYR A 18 3.89 1.04 -17.70
C TYR A 18 5.01 1.17 -18.72
N GLY A 19 4.66 1.10 -20.02
CA GLY A 19 5.58 1.25 -21.14
C GLY A 19 4.94 0.71 -22.44
N ASP A 20 5.54 1.05 -23.55
CA ASP A 20 5.04 0.67 -24.87
C ASP A 20 5.42 -0.77 -25.27
N ASP A 21 6.42 -1.35 -24.60
CA ASP A 21 6.95 -2.68 -24.94
C ASP A 21 6.90 -3.62 -23.71
N ILE A 22 5.91 -4.50 -23.72
CA ILE A 22 5.73 -5.55 -22.70
C ILE A 22 6.93 -6.52 -22.70
N SER A 23 7.51 -6.84 -23.87
CA SER A 23 8.66 -7.75 -23.96
C SER A 23 9.86 -7.22 -23.16
N SER A 24 10.19 -5.95 -23.34
CA SER A 24 11.28 -5.32 -22.56
C SER A 24 11.01 -5.27 -21.06
N MET A 25 9.74 -5.22 -20.64
CA MET A 25 9.41 -5.33 -19.21
C MET A 25 9.64 -6.75 -18.70
N ILE A 26 9.20 -7.76 -19.45
CA ILE A 26 9.40 -9.16 -19.14
C ILE A 26 10.89 -9.49 -19.06
N ASP A 27 11.69 -9.05 -20.02
CA ASP A 27 13.15 -9.27 -20.03
C ASP A 27 13.81 -8.76 -18.73
N ARG A 28 13.38 -7.61 -18.21
CA ARG A 28 13.88 -7.08 -16.91
C ARG A 28 13.45 -7.92 -15.72
N TYR A 29 12.26 -8.49 -15.74
CA TYR A 29 11.80 -9.38 -14.66
C TYR A 29 12.59 -10.69 -14.69
N GLU A 30 12.80 -11.26 -15.88
CA GLU A 30 13.60 -12.49 -16.05
C GLU A 30 15.08 -12.27 -15.67
N GLU A 31 15.68 -11.13 -16.04
CA GLU A 31 17.03 -10.76 -15.60
C GLU A 31 17.14 -10.73 -14.08
N ALA A 32 16.17 -10.10 -13.39
CA ALA A 32 16.18 -10.03 -11.95
C ALA A 32 15.97 -11.41 -11.30
N LEU A 33 15.13 -12.26 -11.86
CA LEU A 33 14.91 -13.64 -11.42
C LEU A 33 16.12 -14.54 -11.67
N GLY A 34 16.93 -14.25 -12.70
CA GLY A 34 18.18 -14.95 -13.00
C GLY A 34 19.31 -14.69 -11.99
N VAL A 35 19.16 -13.72 -11.09
CA VAL A 35 20.16 -13.46 -10.04
C VAL A 35 20.14 -14.59 -9.01
N GLN A 36 21.32 -15.10 -8.67
CA GLN A 36 21.49 -16.20 -7.71
C GLN A 36 20.74 -15.91 -6.39
N ASP A 37 20.04 -16.91 -5.89
CA ASP A 37 19.26 -16.88 -4.65
C ASP A 37 17.99 -15.99 -4.70
N THR A 38 17.61 -15.47 -5.86
CA THR A 38 16.32 -14.85 -6.06
C THR A 38 15.23 -15.93 -6.18
N VAL A 39 14.20 -15.83 -5.34
CA VAL A 39 13.11 -16.82 -5.25
C VAL A 39 11.74 -16.25 -5.60
N GLY A 40 11.71 -15.07 -6.20
CA GLY A 40 10.47 -14.43 -6.65
C GLY A 40 10.60 -12.92 -6.85
N ILE A 41 9.50 -12.33 -7.28
CA ILE A 41 9.40 -10.89 -7.55
C ILE A 41 8.23 -10.25 -6.85
N ILE A 42 8.39 -8.97 -6.53
CA ILE A 42 7.33 -8.08 -6.07
C ILE A 42 7.25 -6.90 -7.04
N ILE A 43 6.07 -6.64 -7.57
CA ILE A 43 5.82 -5.57 -8.55
C ILE A 43 4.94 -4.50 -7.94
N GLY A 44 5.52 -3.35 -7.63
CA GLY A 44 4.78 -2.15 -7.24
C GLY A 44 4.35 -1.36 -8.47
N THR A 45 3.05 -1.08 -8.60
CA THR A 45 2.52 -0.37 -9.77
C THR A 45 1.25 0.42 -9.47
N ARG A 46 0.77 1.16 -10.47
CA ARG A 46 -0.52 1.84 -10.45
C ARG A 46 -1.61 0.88 -10.96
N PRO A 47 -2.83 0.96 -10.39
CA PRO A 47 -3.94 0.11 -10.82
C PRO A 47 -4.31 0.24 -12.30
N ASP A 48 -4.23 1.45 -12.85
CA ASP A 48 -4.55 1.77 -14.25
C ASP A 48 -3.44 1.40 -15.25
N CYS A 49 -2.30 0.90 -14.76
CA CYS A 49 -1.13 0.59 -15.57
C CYS A 49 -0.81 -0.91 -15.61
N MET A 50 -1.76 -1.78 -15.27
CA MET A 50 -1.59 -3.23 -15.32
C MET A 50 -2.33 -3.82 -16.54
N PRO A 51 -1.66 -4.04 -17.67
CA PRO A 51 -2.29 -4.66 -18.85
C PRO A 51 -2.50 -6.16 -18.65
N SER A 52 -3.59 -6.70 -19.23
CA SER A 52 -3.92 -8.12 -19.13
C SER A 52 -2.79 -9.04 -19.55
N ALA A 53 -2.03 -8.67 -20.58
CA ALA A 53 -0.91 -9.48 -21.07
C ALA A 53 0.21 -9.64 -20.02
N LEU A 54 0.44 -8.64 -19.15
CA LEU A 54 1.37 -8.79 -18.02
C LEU A 54 0.76 -9.64 -16.90
N LEU A 55 -0.54 -9.51 -16.63
CA LEU A 55 -1.20 -10.39 -15.68
C LEU A 55 -1.16 -11.86 -16.13
N ASP A 56 -1.33 -12.12 -17.41
CA ASP A 56 -1.23 -13.47 -17.98
C ASP A 56 0.21 -14.03 -17.82
N TYR A 57 1.23 -13.20 -18.08
CA TYR A 57 2.62 -13.56 -17.82
C TYR A 57 2.88 -13.84 -16.33
N PHE A 58 2.41 -12.99 -15.42
CA PHE A 58 2.60 -13.18 -13.98
C PHE A 58 1.86 -14.41 -13.45
N GLU A 59 0.68 -14.74 -13.99
CA GLU A 59 -0.05 -15.97 -13.69
C GLU A 59 0.78 -17.21 -14.05
N GLU A 60 1.34 -17.25 -15.27
CA GLU A 60 2.23 -18.36 -15.67
C GLU A 60 3.51 -18.40 -14.84
N LEU A 61 4.14 -17.26 -14.59
CA LEU A 61 5.35 -17.16 -13.77
C LEU A 61 5.10 -17.65 -12.33
N SER A 62 3.92 -17.38 -11.77
CA SER A 62 3.57 -17.76 -10.39
C SER A 62 3.51 -19.28 -10.16
N LYS A 63 3.43 -20.08 -11.23
CA LYS A 63 3.50 -21.54 -11.16
C LYS A 63 4.92 -22.05 -10.90
N GLN A 64 5.93 -21.21 -11.08
CA GLN A 64 7.35 -21.57 -10.97
C GLN A 64 8.05 -20.84 -9.83
N THR A 65 7.61 -19.64 -9.49
CA THR A 65 8.25 -18.80 -8.48
C THR A 65 7.23 -17.91 -7.77
N PHE A 66 7.65 -17.26 -6.67
CA PHE A 66 6.77 -16.35 -5.95
C PHE A 66 6.58 -15.04 -6.72
N VAL A 67 5.34 -14.66 -6.98
CA VAL A 67 4.95 -13.40 -7.62
C VAL A 67 3.98 -12.66 -6.71
N TYR A 68 4.23 -11.39 -6.47
CA TYR A 68 3.40 -10.53 -5.63
C TYR A 68 3.18 -9.18 -6.30
N ILE A 69 1.92 -8.76 -6.40
CA ILE A 69 1.55 -7.49 -7.04
C ILE A 69 1.08 -6.51 -5.97
N GLU A 70 1.64 -5.31 -5.97
CA GLU A 70 1.28 -4.23 -5.05
C GLU A 70 0.71 -3.04 -5.82
N TYR A 71 -0.49 -2.63 -5.46
CA TYR A 71 -1.15 -1.49 -6.07
C TYR A 71 -1.13 -0.26 -5.16
N GLY A 72 -0.66 0.87 -5.71
CA GLY A 72 -0.81 2.18 -5.09
C GLY A 72 -2.25 2.67 -5.23
N VAL A 73 -3.14 2.25 -4.35
CA VAL A 73 -4.54 2.72 -4.28
C VAL A 73 -4.59 4.16 -3.79
N GLU A 74 -3.84 4.45 -2.74
CA GLU A 74 -3.58 5.72 -2.03
C GLU A 74 -4.81 6.28 -1.29
N SER A 75 -5.99 6.25 -1.88
CA SER A 75 -7.30 6.61 -1.30
C SER A 75 -8.42 5.81 -1.96
N THR A 76 -9.54 5.63 -1.27
CA THR A 76 -10.77 5.06 -1.87
C THR A 76 -11.80 6.16 -2.19
N SER A 77 -11.43 7.43 -2.05
CA SER A 77 -12.26 8.59 -2.36
C SER A 77 -11.87 9.17 -3.72
N ASP A 78 -12.77 9.12 -4.70
CA ASP A 78 -12.53 9.69 -6.03
C ASP A 78 -12.25 11.19 -5.95
N ARG A 79 -12.94 11.92 -5.05
CA ARG A 79 -12.66 13.33 -4.79
C ARG A 79 -11.20 13.57 -4.39
N THR A 80 -10.66 12.70 -3.52
CA THR A 80 -9.28 12.80 -3.06
C THR A 80 -8.33 12.41 -4.18
N LEU A 81 -8.61 11.33 -4.92
CA LEU A 81 -7.79 10.88 -6.06
C LEU A 81 -7.69 11.96 -7.13
N ASP A 82 -8.78 12.65 -7.44
CA ASP A 82 -8.79 13.79 -8.36
C ASP A 82 -7.96 14.96 -7.82
N ALA A 83 -8.14 15.31 -6.54
CA ALA A 83 -7.42 16.42 -5.91
C ALA A 83 -5.89 16.22 -5.88
N ILE A 84 -5.42 14.98 -5.75
CA ILE A 84 -3.99 14.65 -5.82
C ILE A 84 -3.49 14.32 -7.23
N ASN A 85 -4.36 14.48 -8.25
CA ASN A 85 -4.08 14.17 -9.65
C ASN A 85 -3.58 12.72 -9.84
N ARG A 86 -4.28 11.77 -9.22
CA ARG A 86 -3.89 10.35 -9.27
C ARG A 86 -4.01 9.74 -10.67
N GLY A 87 -4.94 10.24 -11.49
CA GLY A 87 -5.13 9.84 -12.89
C GLY A 87 -5.98 8.59 -13.08
N HIS A 88 -6.57 8.05 -11.99
CA HIS A 88 -7.55 6.97 -12.03
C HIS A 88 -8.51 7.08 -10.83
N ASP A 89 -9.70 6.50 -10.96
CA ASP A 89 -10.71 6.39 -9.93
C ASP A 89 -10.54 5.15 -9.03
N TYR A 90 -11.29 5.09 -7.94
CA TYR A 90 -11.26 3.93 -7.05
C TYR A 90 -11.80 2.65 -7.72
N ALA A 91 -12.77 2.78 -8.61
CA ALA A 91 -13.31 1.65 -9.35
C ALA A 91 -12.23 0.95 -10.22
N THR A 92 -11.26 1.71 -10.73
CA THR A 92 -10.09 1.16 -11.43
C THR A 92 -9.21 0.34 -10.48
N SER A 93 -8.99 0.81 -9.25
CA SER A 93 -8.26 0.05 -8.22
C SER A 93 -8.97 -1.25 -7.87
N VAL A 94 -10.29 -1.22 -7.70
CA VAL A 94 -11.11 -2.41 -7.43
C VAL A 94 -10.94 -3.44 -8.55
N ARG A 95 -11.12 -3.02 -9.81
CA ARG A 95 -10.96 -3.92 -10.97
C ARG A 95 -9.58 -4.55 -11.04
N ALA A 96 -8.51 -3.77 -10.85
CA ALA A 96 -7.14 -4.27 -10.90
C ALA A 96 -6.86 -5.31 -9.80
N ILE A 97 -7.33 -5.06 -8.58
CA ILE A 97 -7.19 -5.96 -7.45
C ILE A 97 -7.95 -7.28 -7.70
N GLU A 98 -9.22 -7.19 -8.09
CA GLU A 98 -10.06 -8.36 -8.35
C GLU A 98 -9.53 -9.21 -9.53
N GLU A 99 -9.08 -8.54 -10.60
CA GLU A 99 -8.55 -9.20 -11.78
C GLU A 99 -7.25 -9.96 -11.47
N THR A 100 -6.37 -9.36 -10.65
CA THR A 100 -5.13 -9.97 -10.19
C THR A 100 -5.41 -11.16 -9.26
N ALA A 101 -6.29 -10.98 -8.27
CA ALA A 101 -6.65 -12.04 -7.33
C ALA A 101 -7.37 -13.22 -8.01
N ARG A 102 -8.18 -12.97 -9.05
CA ARG A 102 -8.86 -14.00 -9.84
C ARG A 102 -7.89 -14.94 -10.56
N ARG A 103 -6.67 -14.45 -10.86
CA ARG A 103 -5.56 -15.25 -11.40
C ARG A 103 -4.78 -16.02 -10.32
N GLY A 104 -5.20 -15.96 -9.06
CA GLY A 104 -4.52 -16.62 -7.95
C GLY A 104 -3.25 -15.89 -7.48
N LEU A 105 -3.02 -14.65 -7.96
CA LEU A 105 -1.88 -13.83 -7.55
C LEU A 105 -2.20 -13.10 -6.24
N PRO A 106 -1.32 -13.14 -5.23
CA PRO A 106 -1.49 -12.35 -4.02
C PRO A 106 -1.33 -10.86 -4.31
N VAL A 107 -2.17 -10.05 -3.65
CA VAL A 107 -2.28 -8.61 -3.90
C VAL A 107 -2.03 -7.81 -2.64
N GLY A 108 -1.12 -6.83 -2.72
CA GLY A 108 -0.93 -5.78 -1.72
C GLY A 108 -1.59 -4.47 -2.14
N ALA A 109 -2.07 -3.72 -1.18
CA ALA A 109 -2.57 -2.36 -1.39
C ALA A 109 -1.75 -1.34 -0.59
N HIS A 110 -1.51 -0.17 -1.17
CA HIS A 110 -0.93 0.98 -0.46
C HIS A 110 -2.01 2.01 -0.20
N LEU A 111 -1.99 2.62 0.98
CA LEU A 111 -2.91 3.67 1.40
C LEU A 111 -2.13 4.80 2.05
N ILE A 112 -2.41 6.05 1.67
CA ILE A 112 -1.83 7.24 2.28
C ILE A 112 -2.82 7.81 3.28
N ILE A 113 -2.39 8.00 4.52
CA ILE A 113 -3.17 8.60 5.60
C ILE A 113 -2.76 10.07 5.75
N GLY A 114 -3.75 10.94 5.78
CA GLY A 114 -3.57 12.38 5.92
C GLY A 114 -3.54 13.14 4.60
N LEU A 115 -4.12 12.57 3.53
CA LEU A 115 -4.30 13.30 2.27
C LEU A 115 -5.21 14.52 2.49
N PRO A 116 -4.97 15.63 1.75
CA PRO A 116 -5.72 16.85 1.93
C PRO A 116 -7.23 16.65 1.74
N GLY A 117 -8.03 17.13 2.69
CA GLY A 117 -9.48 17.08 2.67
C GLY A 117 -10.09 15.77 3.18
N GLU A 118 -9.29 14.84 3.65
CA GLU A 118 -9.75 13.63 4.34
C GLU A 118 -9.79 13.79 5.85
N SER A 119 -10.80 13.21 6.48
CA SER A 119 -11.03 13.14 7.91
C SER A 119 -10.65 11.77 8.48
N ARG A 120 -10.69 11.64 9.81
CA ARG A 120 -10.47 10.36 10.50
C ARG A 120 -11.53 9.31 10.10
N GLU A 121 -12.75 9.73 9.89
CA GLU A 121 -13.86 8.90 9.41
C GLU A 121 -13.60 8.38 7.99
N ASP A 122 -13.04 9.22 7.12
CA ASP A 122 -12.63 8.81 5.77
C ASP A 122 -11.56 7.72 5.84
N PHE A 123 -10.53 7.86 6.70
CA PHE A 123 -9.48 6.83 6.85
C PHE A 123 -10.05 5.48 7.28
N VAL A 124 -10.99 5.47 8.24
CA VAL A 124 -11.70 4.24 8.64
C VAL A 124 -12.56 3.71 7.49
N GLY A 125 -13.19 4.59 6.73
CA GLY A 125 -13.93 4.25 5.51
C GLY A 125 -13.06 3.53 4.48
N HIS A 126 -11.84 4.02 4.25
CA HIS A 126 -10.87 3.38 3.33
C HIS A 126 -10.52 1.96 3.78
N ILE A 127 -10.27 1.75 5.07
CA ILE A 127 -9.96 0.42 5.62
C ILE A 127 -11.14 -0.53 5.45
N LYS A 128 -12.37 -0.07 5.70
CA LYS A 128 -13.58 -0.88 5.50
C LYS A 128 -13.76 -1.24 4.02
N ALA A 129 -13.55 -0.30 3.11
CA ALA A 129 -13.64 -0.54 1.67
C ALA A 129 -12.60 -1.55 1.19
N LEU A 130 -11.31 -1.37 1.58
CA LEU A 130 -10.25 -2.31 1.23
C LEU A 130 -10.45 -3.69 1.86
N SER A 131 -11.05 -3.78 3.04
CA SER A 131 -11.37 -5.05 3.69
C SER A 131 -12.43 -5.89 2.94
N GLN A 132 -13.17 -5.30 2.00
CA GLN A 132 -14.09 -6.06 1.13
C GLN A 132 -13.38 -6.66 -0.11
N LEU A 133 -12.15 -6.24 -0.39
CA LEU A 133 -11.41 -6.68 -1.56
C LEU A 133 -10.51 -7.89 -1.23
N PRO A 134 -10.17 -8.72 -2.22
CA PRO A 134 -9.31 -9.88 -2.04
C PRO A 134 -7.82 -9.49 -1.93
N ILE A 135 -7.50 -8.55 -1.04
CA ILE A 135 -6.11 -8.17 -0.77
C ILE A 135 -5.49 -9.07 0.29
N THR A 136 -4.21 -9.36 0.13
CA THR A 136 -3.38 -10.16 1.04
C THR A 136 -2.70 -9.28 2.08
N SER A 137 -2.23 -8.10 1.66
CA SER A 137 -1.60 -7.18 2.59
C SER A 137 -1.94 -5.71 2.34
N LEU A 138 -1.64 -4.90 3.35
CA LEU A 138 -1.81 -3.45 3.34
C LEU A 138 -0.53 -2.77 3.82
N LYS A 139 -0.10 -1.74 3.08
CA LYS A 139 0.94 -0.80 3.50
C LYS A 139 0.31 0.55 3.81
N LEU A 140 0.47 1.00 5.04
CA LEU A 140 0.07 2.34 5.46
C LEU A 140 1.25 3.30 5.29
N HIS A 141 0.98 4.43 4.69
CA HIS A 141 1.91 5.53 4.53
C HIS A 141 1.30 6.79 5.13
N GLN A 142 2.04 7.47 6.01
CA GLN A 142 1.67 8.85 6.36
C GLN A 142 1.94 9.76 5.17
N LEU A 143 1.13 10.80 4.99
CA LEU A 143 1.41 11.81 3.98
C LEU A 143 2.81 12.41 4.20
N GLN A 144 3.60 12.44 3.14
CA GLN A 144 4.90 13.09 3.10
C GLN A 144 4.92 14.16 2.02
N ILE A 145 5.31 15.35 2.40
CA ILE A 145 5.49 16.49 1.50
C ILE A 145 6.92 16.46 0.97
N LEU A 146 7.04 16.28 -0.35
CA LEU A 146 8.33 16.11 -1.01
C LEU A 146 8.69 17.32 -1.90
N LYS A 147 9.97 17.64 -1.97
CA LYS A 147 10.51 18.63 -2.91
C LYS A 147 10.20 18.24 -4.36
N GLY A 148 9.95 19.24 -5.19
CA GLY A 148 9.67 19.04 -6.61
C GLY A 148 8.23 18.70 -6.93
N THR A 149 7.38 18.35 -5.95
CA THR A 149 5.96 18.06 -6.14
C THR A 149 5.11 19.33 -6.10
N ILE A 150 3.87 19.24 -6.61
CA ILE A 150 2.88 20.32 -6.50
C ILE A 150 2.57 20.57 -5.03
N LEU A 151 2.25 19.52 -4.25
CA LEU A 151 2.02 19.62 -2.81
C LEU A 151 3.20 20.30 -2.10
N GLY A 152 4.43 19.95 -2.47
CA GLY A 152 5.64 20.57 -1.93
C GLY A 152 5.69 22.08 -2.16
N ARG A 153 5.34 22.53 -3.36
CA ARG A 153 5.28 23.98 -3.68
C ARG A 153 4.17 24.68 -2.90
N THR A 154 2.96 24.09 -2.86
CA THR A 154 1.82 24.63 -2.11
C THR A 154 2.16 24.77 -0.62
N PHE A 155 2.70 23.71 -0.03
CA PHE A 155 3.08 23.71 1.39
C PHE A 155 4.17 24.76 1.72
N LEU A 156 5.14 24.96 0.84
CA LEU A 156 6.18 26.00 1.04
C LEU A 156 5.64 27.42 0.94
N GLN A 157 4.57 27.64 0.16
CA GLN A 157 3.89 28.94 0.07
C GLN A 157 3.02 29.21 1.30
N ASP A 158 2.26 28.20 1.73
CA ASP A 158 1.40 28.27 2.90
C ASP A 158 1.38 26.91 3.62
N PRO A 159 2.20 26.72 4.67
CA PRO A 159 2.22 25.48 5.44
C PRO A 159 0.88 25.14 6.13
N SER A 160 0.01 26.14 6.37
CA SER A 160 -1.28 25.91 6.98
C SER A 160 -2.32 25.30 6.02
N SER A 161 -2.07 25.37 4.72
CA SER A 161 -2.96 24.83 3.67
C SER A 161 -3.03 23.31 3.64
N ILE A 162 -2.03 22.62 4.22
CA ILE A 162 -1.97 21.15 4.27
C ILE A 162 -1.70 20.74 5.72
N PRO A 163 -2.74 20.46 6.51
CA PRO A 163 -2.58 19.95 7.88
C PRO A 163 -1.84 18.61 7.86
N LEU A 164 -0.76 18.52 8.62
CA LEU A 164 0.03 17.31 8.76
C LEU A 164 -0.17 16.68 10.13
N LEU A 165 -0.30 15.36 10.15
CA LEU A 165 -0.44 14.60 11.39
C LEU A 165 0.87 14.62 12.17
N SER A 166 0.76 14.79 13.49
CA SER A 166 1.84 14.48 14.42
C SER A 166 2.05 12.98 14.56
N PRO A 167 3.19 12.49 15.07
CA PRO A 167 3.39 11.07 15.35
C PRO A 167 2.34 10.49 16.30
N GLU A 168 1.90 11.26 17.28
CA GLU A 168 0.92 10.87 18.29
C GLU A 168 -0.49 10.72 17.67
N GLU A 169 -0.92 11.71 16.89
CA GLU A 169 -2.19 11.64 16.15
C GLU A 169 -2.22 10.46 15.16
N TYR A 170 -1.12 10.27 14.43
CA TYR A 170 -1.00 9.14 13.50
C TYR A 170 -1.04 7.80 14.23
N LEU A 171 -0.44 7.70 15.42
CA LEU A 171 -0.46 6.51 16.26
C LEU A 171 -1.89 6.13 16.67
N ASP A 172 -2.69 7.10 17.11
CA ASP A 172 -4.09 6.90 17.48
C ASP A 172 -4.94 6.50 16.26
N ILE A 173 -4.73 7.16 15.12
CA ILE A 173 -5.42 6.81 13.88
C ILE A 173 -5.11 5.36 13.49
N VAL A 174 -3.83 4.96 13.50
CA VAL A 174 -3.45 3.58 13.15
C VAL A 174 -4.11 2.57 14.08
N GLY A 175 -4.29 2.89 15.35
CA GLY A 175 -5.06 2.06 16.29
C GLY A 175 -6.48 1.78 15.77
N ASP A 176 -7.20 2.82 15.35
CA ASP A 176 -8.55 2.69 14.77
C ASP A 176 -8.53 1.89 13.46
N LEU A 177 -7.55 2.15 12.59
CA LEU A 177 -7.44 1.45 11.31
C LEU A 177 -7.23 -0.06 11.51
N VAL A 178 -6.35 -0.44 12.45
CA VAL A 178 -6.11 -1.85 12.81
C VAL A 178 -7.37 -2.50 13.38
N ALA A 179 -8.11 -1.79 14.24
CA ALA A 179 -9.36 -2.31 14.81
C ALA A 179 -10.43 -2.63 13.75
N HIS A 180 -10.44 -1.88 12.64
CA HIS A 180 -11.41 -2.06 11.56
C HIS A 180 -10.92 -2.94 10.40
N LEU A 181 -9.62 -3.23 10.31
CA LEU A 181 -9.04 -4.01 9.22
C LEU A 181 -9.40 -5.49 9.37
N ARG A 182 -9.87 -6.12 8.31
CA ARG A 182 -10.15 -7.57 8.28
C ARG A 182 -8.95 -8.39 8.80
N PRO A 183 -9.16 -9.38 9.69
CA PRO A 183 -8.08 -10.03 10.45
C PRO A 183 -7.06 -10.81 9.61
N ASP A 184 -7.44 -11.26 8.41
CA ASP A 184 -6.59 -12.05 7.51
C ASP A 184 -5.69 -11.20 6.57
N ILE A 185 -5.81 -9.86 6.64
CA ILE A 185 -4.94 -8.96 5.86
C ILE A 185 -3.69 -8.65 6.66
N TYR A 186 -2.51 -8.95 6.11
CA TYR A 186 -1.24 -8.62 6.73
C TYR A 186 -0.95 -7.12 6.63
N ILE A 187 -0.43 -6.50 7.70
CA ILE A 187 0.08 -5.14 7.63
C ILE A 187 1.59 -5.19 7.43
N ASP A 188 2.04 -4.96 6.21
CA ASP A 188 3.45 -5.00 5.85
C ASP A 188 4.23 -3.79 6.37
N ARG A 189 3.57 -2.64 6.48
CA ARG A 189 4.20 -1.39 6.86
C ARG A 189 3.20 -0.44 7.47
N PHE A 190 3.60 0.25 8.55
CA PHE A 190 2.79 1.28 9.20
C PHE A 190 3.20 2.70 8.81
N VAL A 191 4.43 2.92 8.39
CA VAL A 191 4.98 4.24 8.03
C VAL A 191 5.92 4.12 6.84
N SER A 192 5.97 5.14 6.01
CA SER A 192 6.97 5.24 4.95
C SER A 192 8.11 6.18 5.33
N SER A 193 9.21 6.08 4.60
CA SER A 193 10.32 7.02 4.69
C SER A 193 10.75 7.45 3.29
N SER A 194 11.04 8.72 3.15
CA SER A 194 11.64 9.29 1.94
C SER A 194 13.08 9.74 2.23
N PRO A 195 13.92 9.88 1.20
CA PRO A 195 15.25 10.46 1.35
C PRO A 195 15.19 11.82 2.06
N ALA A 196 16.09 12.02 3.04
CA ALA A 196 16.05 13.20 3.91
C ALA A 196 16.23 14.52 3.16
N ASP A 197 16.93 14.49 2.04
CA ASP A 197 17.15 15.64 1.15
C ASP A 197 15.91 16.02 0.33
N LEU A 198 15.00 15.08 0.11
CA LEU A 198 13.72 15.29 -0.59
C LEU A 198 12.57 15.63 0.36
N LEU A 199 12.61 15.18 1.61
CA LEU A 199 11.53 15.37 2.57
C LEU A 199 11.46 16.82 3.08
N ILE A 200 10.32 17.48 2.84
CA ILE A 200 10.02 18.79 3.42
C ILE A 200 9.38 18.60 4.80
N ALA A 201 8.27 17.81 4.87
CA ALA A 201 7.48 17.58 6.08
C ALA A 201 6.64 16.28 5.96
N PRO A 202 6.16 15.70 7.08
CA PRO A 202 6.55 15.99 8.44
C PRO A 202 7.94 15.40 8.76
N LYS A 203 8.71 16.09 9.57
CA LYS A 203 10.01 15.60 10.04
C LYS A 203 9.86 15.01 11.45
N TRP A 204 9.33 13.81 11.53
CA TRP A 204 9.15 13.13 12.82
C TRP A 204 10.47 12.72 13.49
N ASN A 205 11.58 12.68 12.73
CA ASN A 205 12.90 12.29 13.22
C ASN A 205 12.93 10.91 13.90
N LEU A 206 12.03 10.02 13.49
CA LEU A 206 11.90 8.66 14.00
C LEU A 206 12.29 7.67 12.91
N LYS A 207 13.09 6.66 13.27
CA LYS A 207 13.36 5.54 12.38
C LYS A 207 12.11 4.65 12.29
N ASN A 208 11.84 4.09 11.12
CA ASN A 208 10.65 3.25 10.89
C ASN A 208 10.48 2.14 11.92
N HIS A 209 11.54 1.41 12.25
CA HIS A 209 11.45 0.34 13.24
C HIS A 209 11.09 0.85 14.64
N VAL A 210 11.58 2.04 15.03
CA VAL A 210 11.24 2.66 16.31
C VAL A 210 9.75 3.03 16.35
N PHE A 211 9.24 3.57 15.23
CA PHE A 211 7.83 3.93 15.14
C PHE A 211 6.94 2.68 15.15
N THR A 212 7.33 1.62 14.43
CA THR A 212 6.62 0.32 14.45
C THR A 212 6.53 -0.24 15.87
N HIS A 213 7.60 -0.18 16.66
CA HIS A 213 7.56 -0.57 18.07
C HIS A 213 6.59 0.28 18.91
N LYS A 214 6.52 1.59 18.65
CA LYS A 214 5.53 2.45 19.32
C LYS A 214 4.10 2.05 18.99
N ILE A 215 3.80 1.74 17.71
CA ILE A 215 2.48 1.27 17.30
C ILE A 215 2.13 -0.04 18.01
N ILE A 216 3.02 -1.03 18.02
CA ILE A 216 2.77 -2.31 18.68
C ILE A 216 2.44 -2.10 20.16
N ARG A 217 3.23 -1.30 20.88
CA ARG A 217 2.97 -0.98 22.29
C ARG A 217 1.66 -0.23 22.49
N HIS A 218 1.30 0.67 21.58
CA HIS A 218 0.04 1.40 21.65
C HIS A 218 -1.16 0.44 21.50
N LEU A 219 -1.10 -0.48 20.53
CA LEU A 219 -2.12 -1.50 20.34
C LEU A 219 -2.27 -2.39 21.60
N GLU A 220 -1.15 -2.85 22.16
CA GLU A 220 -1.13 -3.66 23.40
C GLU A 220 -1.70 -2.90 24.59
N ALA A 221 -1.25 -1.66 24.84
CA ALA A 221 -1.69 -0.84 25.97
C ALA A 221 -3.19 -0.51 25.92
N ASN A 222 -3.77 -0.41 24.74
CA ASN A 222 -5.19 -0.12 24.52
C ASN A 222 -6.03 -1.37 24.23
N ASN A 223 -5.46 -2.58 24.32
CA ASN A 223 -6.12 -3.85 23.99
C ASN A 223 -6.74 -3.86 22.58
N ILE A 224 -6.11 -3.17 21.62
CA ILE A 224 -6.57 -3.14 20.25
C ILE A 224 -6.08 -4.39 19.53
N LYS A 225 -7.04 -5.14 18.97
CA LYS A 225 -6.77 -6.30 18.10
C LYS A 225 -7.25 -6.01 16.70
N GLN A 226 -6.52 -6.50 15.72
CA GLN A 226 -6.93 -6.39 14.33
C GLN A 226 -8.31 -7.01 14.12
N GLY A 227 -9.19 -6.27 13.46
CA GLY A 227 -10.53 -6.71 13.12
C GLY A 227 -11.53 -6.71 14.27
N MET A 228 -11.18 -6.25 15.48
CA MET A 228 -12.12 -6.22 16.61
C MET A 228 -13.37 -5.37 16.35
N LEU A 229 -13.31 -4.42 15.42
CA LEU A 229 -14.41 -3.58 14.95
C LEU A 229 -14.75 -3.83 13.48
N SER A 230 -14.17 -4.83 12.83
CA SER A 230 -14.54 -5.18 11.47
C SER A 230 -15.95 -5.79 11.48
N LEU A 231 -16.79 -5.36 10.54
CA LEU A 231 -18.08 -6.00 10.30
C LEU A 231 -17.81 -7.34 9.61
N ILE A 232 -17.48 -8.37 10.38
CA ILE A 232 -17.52 -9.74 9.88
C ILE A 232 -19.01 -10.07 9.83
N HIS A 233 -19.58 -10.18 8.62
CA HIS A 233 -20.79 -10.97 8.44
C HIS A 233 -20.40 -12.41 8.74
N ILE A 234 -20.54 -12.80 10.01
CA ILE A 234 -20.65 -14.23 10.36
C ILE A 234 -21.98 -14.64 9.76
N SER A 235 -21.94 -15.24 8.56
CA SER A 235 -23.04 -16.06 8.10
C SER A 235 -23.17 -17.18 9.14
N GLU A 236 -24.21 -17.14 9.94
CA GLU A 236 -24.53 -18.25 10.83
C GLU A 236 -24.48 -19.55 10.02
N PRO A 237 -23.81 -20.60 10.51
CA PRO A 237 -23.86 -21.88 9.84
C PRO A 237 -25.32 -22.30 9.80
N THR A 238 -25.86 -22.45 8.59
CA THR A 238 -27.18 -23.01 8.37
C THR A 238 -27.20 -24.37 9.05
N ARG A 239 -27.94 -24.48 10.18
CA ARG A 239 -28.21 -25.77 10.81
C ARG A 239 -29.02 -26.58 9.80
N LEU A 240 -28.40 -27.62 9.26
CA LEU A 240 -29.06 -28.71 8.61
C LEU A 240 -29.79 -29.56 9.64
#